data_1059ae917dc0cc09be7e9f7e06f55875
#
_entry.id   1059ae917dc0cc09be7e9f7e06f55875
#
_cell.length_a   1.000
_cell.length_b   1.000
_cell.length_c   1.000
_cell.angle_alpha   90.00
_cell.angle_beta   90.00
_cell.angle_gamma   90.00
#
_symmetry.space_group_name_H-M   'P 1'
#
loop_
_entity.id
_entity.type
_entity.pdbx_description
1 polymer ?
#
loop_
_entity_poly.entity_id
_entity_poly.type
_entity_poly.pdbx_seq_one_letter_code
_entity_poly.pdbx_strand_id
1 'polypeptide(L)'
;MKEIDIRGINSPYAILIQANDGAVIASSRPDEAVYPASITKVMSSLLVLEHVRDLDRTCTILEDVILGLCAEEAAMAGFQPGEEVTVRDLLYGALLPSGAECCETLTGLVGGTTEAFVEMMNEKAAFLGMESTCFRNTTGLFDPEHVSTVRDLAVMMQYAIRNRTFREISGSASHTTAPTNLHPEGLVLCSTLFNKLPDPTVTGGTILGGKTGSTDEAKLCLASYAAIAGKEYILVTCGAGLTGEPLHVYDAVTLYNRVGEAVLYDRSRNYSSAKSVSITT
;
A
#
# COMPACT_ATOMS: atom_id res chain seq x y z
N MET A 1 14.36 -18.65 -12.44
CA MET A 1 14.99 -17.50 -11.72
C MET A 1 15.73 -18.07 -10.52
N LYS A 2 16.92 -17.54 -10.20
CA LYS A 2 17.66 -17.93 -8.98
C LYS A 2 16.75 -17.64 -7.77
N GLU A 3 16.76 -18.52 -6.78
CA GLU A 3 16.01 -18.32 -5.54
C GLU A 3 16.38 -16.99 -4.87
N ILE A 4 15.38 -16.21 -4.46
CA ILE A 4 15.57 -14.94 -3.77
C ILE A 4 15.71 -15.23 -2.28
N ASP A 5 16.86 -14.91 -1.71
CA ASP A 5 17.06 -15.02 -0.26
C ASP A 5 16.30 -13.90 0.45
N ILE A 6 15.35 -14.24 1.32
CA ILE A 6 14.56 -13.29 2.11
C ILE A 6 15.16 -13.03 3.51
N ARG A 7 16.22 -13.75 3.89
CA ARG A 7 16.86 -13.59 5.21
C ARG A 7 17.60 -12.26 5.33
N GLY A 8 17.76 -11.79 6.55
CA GLY A 8 18.51 -10.57 6.89
C GLY A 8 17.76 -9.27 6.61
N ILE A 9 16.44 -9.33 6.42
CA ILE A 9 15.54 -8.17 6.49
C ILE A 9 15.09 -7.94 7.92
N ASN A 10 14.54 -6.74 8.19
CA ASN A 10 14.09 -6.34 9.53
C ASN A 10 12.67 -6.82 9.85
N SER A 11 11.87 -7.06 8.82
CA SER A 11 10.48 -7.48 8.94
C SER A 11 10.39 -9.00 9.12
N PRO A 12 9.80 -9.52 10.20
CA PRO A 12 9.63 -10.96 10.42
C PRO A 12 8.64 -11.60 9.46
N TYR A 13 7.64 -10.83 9.02
CA TYR A 13 6.60 -11.28 8.10
C TYR A 13 6.82 -10.60 6.75
N ALA A 14 6.96 -11.41 5.70
CA ALA A 14 7.19 -10.87 4.36
C ALA A 14 6.74 -11.83 3.27
N ILE A 15 6.25 -11.28 2.17
CA ILE A 15 5.96 -12.02 0.94
C ILE A 15 6.30 -11.16 -0.27
N LEU A 16 7.03 -11.75 -1.21
CA LEU A 16 7.34 -11.19 -2.52
C LEU A 16 6.69 -12.06 -3.59
N ILE A 17 5.84 -11.48 -4.42
CA ILE A 17 5.14 -12.17 -5.50
C ILE A 17 5.39 -11.49 -6.85
N GLN A 18 5.24 -12.22 -7.94
CA GLN A 18 5.13 -11.66 -9.27
C GLN A 18 3.69 -11.13 -9.49
N ALA A 19 3.55 -9.87 -9.91
CA ALA A 19 2.27 -9.18 -9.91
C ALA A 19 1.23 -9.74 -10.90
N ASN A 20 1.68 -10.33 -12.04
CA ASN A 20 0.79 -10.79 -13.10
C ASN A 20 0.02 -12.08 -12.75
N ASP A 21 0.66 -13.03 -12.07
CA ASP A 21 0.11 -14.37 -11.80
C ASP A 21 0.05 -14.73 -10.30
N GLY A 22 0.57 -13.85 -9.43
CA GLY A 22 0.63 -14.08 -7.99
C GLY A 22 1.67 -15.13 -7.55
N ALA A 23 2.56 -15.58 -8.47
CA ALA A 23 3.58 -16.56 -8.14
C ALA A 23 4.48 -16.06 -7.02
N VAL A 24 4.57 -16.82 -5.92
CA VAL A 24 5.42 -16.50 -4.78
C VAL A 24 6.89 -16.69 -5.17
N ILE A 25 7.66 -15.63 -5.02
CA ILE A 25 9.11 -15.61 -5.32
C ILE A 25 9.92 -15.90 -4.05
N ALA A 26 9.51 -15.32 -2.92
CA ALA A 26 10.11 -15.55 -1.63
C ALA A 26 9.10 -15.18 -0.52
N SER A 27 9.18 -15.84 0.62
CA SER A 27 8.33 -15.50 1.76
C SER A 27 8.96 -15.88 3.09
N SER A 28 8.56 -15.17 4.14
CA SER A 28 8.85 -15.46 5.54
C SER A 28 7.55 -15.32 6.34
N ARG A 29 7.12 -16.42 6.98
CA ARG A 29 5.90 -16.46 7.81
C ARG A 29 4.66 -15.85 7.12
N PRO A 30 4.37 -16.23 5.84
CA PRO A 30 3.41 -15.51 5.02
C PRO A 30 1.96 -15.66 5.46
N ASP A 31 1.65 -16.72 6.22
CA ASP A 31 0.31 -17.11 6.63
C ASP A 31 0.05 -16.87 8.13
N GLU A 32 1.02 -16.27 8.84
CA GLU A 32 0.82 -15.90 10.24
C GLU A 32 0.05 -14.58 10.33
N ALA A 33 -0.80 -14.47 11.36
CA ALA A 33 -1.61 -13.30 11.60
C ALA A 33 -0.74 -12.07 11.91
N VAL A 34 -1.08 -10.95 11.29
CA VAL A 34 -0.46 -9.63 11.49
C VAL A 34 -1.53 -8.57 11.63
N TYR A 35 -1.20 -7.47 12.28
CA TYR A 35 -1.99 -6.24 12.25
C TYR A 35 -1.57 -5.45 11.01
N PRO A 36 -2.49 -5.14 10.06
CA PRO A 36 -2.14 -4.49 8.79
C PRO A 36 -1.85 -3.01 8.94
N ALA A 37 -2.22 -2.38 10.06
CA ALA A 37 -2.17 -0.94 10.25
C ALA A 37 -2.79 -0.21 9.03
N SER A 38 -2.27 0.96 8.67
CA SER A 38 -2.78 1.77 7.54
C SER A 38 -2.68 1.12 6.15
N ILE A 39 -2.14 -0.10 5.99
CA ILE A 39 -2.30 -0.86 4.74
C ILE A 39 -3.80 -1.14 4.49
N THR A 40 -4.62 -1.20 5.53
CA THR A 40 -6.09 -1.26 5.48
C THR A 40 -6.69 -0.22 4.53
N LYS A 41 -6.12 1.00 4.46
CA LYS A 41 -6.61 2.08 3.60
C LYS A 41 -6.54 1.75 2.09
N VAL A 42 -5.78 0.72 1.71
CA VAL A 42 -5.82 0.17 0.35
C VAL A 42 -7.20 -0.42 0.05
N MET A 43 -7.77 -1.23 0.96
CA MET A 43 -9.10 -1.80 0.82
C MET A 43 -10.17 -0.69 0.81
N SER A 44 -10.09 0.26 1.72
CA SER A 44 -11.02 1.38 1.78
C SER A 44 -11.02 2.20 0.49
N SER A 45 -9.82 2.52 -0.03
CA SER A 45 -9.67 3.24 -1.30
C SER A 45 -10.19 2.45 -2.50
N LEU A 46 -10.00 1.13 -2.51
CA LEU A 46 -10.52 0.25 -3.57
C LEU A 46 -12.04 0.30 -3.64
N LEU A 47 -12.72 0.16 -2.50
CA LEU A 47 -14.18 0.22 -2.46
C LEU A 47 -14.70 1.58 -2.93
N VAL A 48 -14.04 2.67 -2.54
CA VAL A 48 -14.41 4.00 -3.04
C VAL A 48 -14.25 4.08 -4.56
N LEU A 49 -13.13 3.62 -5.11
CA LEU A 49 -12.87 3.62 -6.55
C LEU A 49 -13.83 2.71 -7.36
N GLU A 50 -14.40 1.70 -6.73
CA GLU A 50 -15.38 0.82 -7.35
C GLU A 50 -16.80 1.39 -7.32
N HIS A 51 -17.17 2.17 -6.30
CA HIS A 51 -18.52 2.67 -6.09
C HIS A 51 -18.71 4.12 -6.52
N VAL A 52 -17.67 4.95 -6.52
CA VAL A 52 -17.74 6.35 -6.88
C VAL A 52 -17.22 6.58 -8.29
N ARG A 53 -18.09 6.95 -9.24
CA ARG A 53 -17.73 7.22 -10.63
C ARG A 53 -17.18 8.63 -10.84
N ASP A 54 -17.77 9.60 -10.17
CA ASP A 54 -17.39 11.00 -10.24
C ASP A 54 -16.45 11.31 -9.06
N LEU A 55 -15.14 11.30 -9.33
CA LEU A 55 -14.12 11.60 -8.33
C LEU A 55 -13.95 13.12 -8.09
N ASP A 56 -14.53 13.95 -8.93
CA ASP A 56 -14.43 15.41 -8.80
C ASP A 56 -15.61 15.99 -7.98
N ARG A 57 -16.58 15.14 -7.58
CA ARG A 57 -17.61 15.54 -6.62
C ARG A 57 -16.99 15.85 -5.26
N THR A 58 -17.54 16.84 -4.55
CA THR A 58 -17.10 17.23 -3.21
C THR A 58 -17.81 16.48 -2.09
N CYS A 59 -17.10 16.32 -0.98
CA CYS A 59 -17.60 15.85 0.32
C CYS A 59 -17.18 16.86 1.38
N THR A 60 -17.98 16.99 2.43
CA THR A 60 -17.68 17.84 3.57
C THR A 60 -17.05 17.01 4.69
N ILE A 61 -15.93 17.47 5.22
CA ILE A 61 -15.29 16.87 6.40
C ILE A 61 -16.17 17.19 7.63
N LEU A 62 -16.64 16.16 8.33
CA LEU A 62 -17.50 16.33 9.50
C LEU A 62 -16.65 16.56 10.76
N GLU A 63 -17.14 17.42 11.66
CA GLU A 63 -16.46 17.73 12.93
C GLU A 63 -16.31 16.49 13.82
N ASP A 64 -17.35 15.67 13.93
CA ASP A 64 -17.35 14.45 14.73
C ASP A 64 -16.28 13.45 14.26
N VAL A 65 -16.01 13.39 12.95
CA VAL A 65 -14.94 12.57 12.38
C VAL A 65 -13.58 13.04 12.89
N ILE A 66 -13.31 14.34 12.84
CA ILE A 66 -12.03 14.90 13.32
C ILE A 66 -11.86 14.68 14.83
N LEU A 67 -12.90 14.95 15.62
CA LEU A 67 -12.83 14.81 17.08
C LEU A 67 -12.58 13.36 17.51
N GLY A 68 -13.25 12.40 16.87
CA GLY A 68 -13.04 10.98 17.12
C GLY A 68 -11.60 10.55 16.83
N LEU A 69 -11.09 10.90 15.65
CA LEU A 69 -9.75 10.52 15.20
C LEU A 69 -8.62 11.21 15.98
N CYS A 70 -8.81 12.45 16.42
CA CYS A 70 -7.86 13.12 17.31
C CYS A 70 -7.74 12.43 18.68
N ALA A 71 -8.85 11.90 19.21
CA ALA A 71 -8.83 11.14 20.47
C ALA A 71 -8.07 9.81 20.34
N GLU A 72 -7.98 9.25 19.14
CA GLU A 72 -7.26 8.02 18.82
C GLU A 72 -5.83 8.25 18.31
N GLU A 73 -5.36 9.51 18.32
CA GLU A 73 -4.04 9.92 17.80
C GLU A 73 -3.78 9.44 16.36
N ALA A 74 -4.84 9.41 15.54
CA ALA A 74 -4.77 8.94 14.17
C ALA A 74 -3.92 9.86 13.29
N ALA A 75 -3.26 9.30 12.28
CA ALA A 75 -2.57 10.09 11.27
C ALA A 75 -3.58 10.87 10.43
N MET A 76 -3.36 12.18 10.29
CA MET A 76 -4.24 13.11 9.59
C MET A 76 -3.55 13.70 8.36
N ALA A 77 -4.30 13.97 7.29
CA ALA A 77 -3.82 14.66 6.10
C ALA A 77 -3.77 16.19 6.29
N GLY A 78 -4.61 16.72 7.19
CA GLY A 78 -4.65 18.14 7.55
C GLY A 78 -5.93 18.87 7.13
N PHE A 79 -6.92 18.17 6.61
CA PHE A 79 -8.23 18.75 6.34
C PHE A 79 -8.96 19.09 7.64
N GLN A 80 -9.81 20.13 7.58
CA GLN A 80 -10.47 20.70 8.75
C GLN A 80 -12.00 20.45 8.73
N PRO A 81 -12.67 20.50 9.89
CA PRO A 81 -14.14 20.44 9.95
C PRO A 81 -14.80 21.50 9.06
N GLY A 82 -15.82 21.10 8.29
CA GLY A 82 -16.54 21.96 7.36
C GLY A 82 -15.79 22.24 6.04
N GLU A 83 -14.64 21.60 5.81
CA GLU A 83 -13.93 21.71 4.55
C GLU A 83 -14.60 20.87 3.45
N GLU A 84 -14.75 21.48 2.26
CA GLU A 84 -15.31 20.82 1.08
C GLU A 84 -14.17 20.33 0.18
N VAL A 85 -14.01 19.01 0.08
CA VAL A 85 -12.88 18.37 -0.57
C VAL A 85 -13.38 17.39 -1.64
N THR A 86 -12.71 17.30 -2.78
CA THR A 86 -13.07 16.33 -3.82
C THR A 86 -12.77 14.88 -3.35
N VAL A 87 -13.56 13.92 -3.84
CA VAL A 87 -13.28 12.48 -3.59
C VAL A 87 -11.87 12.13 -4.05
N ARG A 88 -11.41 12.71 -5.15
CA ARG A 88 -10.03 12.54 -5.66
C ARG A 88 -9.00 12.98 -4.63
N ASP A 89 -9.12 14.18 -4.09
CA ASP A 89 -8.19 14.73 -3.11
C ASP A 89 -8.24 13.97 -1.79
N LEU A 90 -9.43 13.49 -1.39
CA LEU A 90 -9.58 12.60 -0.23
C LEU A 90 -8.87 11.26 -0.43
N LEU A 91 -8.92 10.67 -1.65
CA LEU A 91 -8.16 9.44 -1.95
C LEU A 91 -6.65 9.69 -1.89
N TYR A 92 -6.17 10.83 -2.39
CA TYR A 92 -4.78 11.24 -2.21
C TYR A 92 -4.44 11.41 -0.72
N GLY A 93 -5.32 12.06 0.05
CA GLY A 93 -5.15 12.23 1.51
C GLY A 93 -5.09 10.90 2.27
N ALA A 94 -5.92 9.92 1.91
CA ALA A 94 -5.91 8.59 2.53
C ALA A 94 -4.66 7.78 2.19
N LEU A 95 -4.18 7.85 0.94
CA LEU A 95 -3.10 6.99 0.46
C LEU A 95 -1.70 7.59 0.66
N LEU A 96 -1.50 8.91 0.51
CA LEU A 96 -0.17 9.53 0.60
C LEU A 96 0.22 9.81 2.06
N PRO A 97 -0.37 10.81 2.78
CA PRO A 97 -0.04 11.09 4.18
C PRO A 97 -0.70 10.10 5.15
N SER A 98 -1.57 9.21 4.65
CA SER A 98 -2.31 8.25 5.49
C SER A 98 -3.44 8.87 6.33
N GLY A 99 -4.07 9.97 5.83
CA GLY A 99 -5.12 10.72 6.53
C GLY A 99 -6.33 9.84 6.87
N ALA A 100 -6.61 9.70 8.15
CA ALA A 100 -7.74 8.91 8.64
C ALA A 100 -9.07 9.65 8.39
N GLU A 101 -9.08 10.98 8.51
CA GLU A 101 -10.25 11.82 8.21
C GLU A 101 -10.71 11.68 6.77
N CYS A 102 -9.76 11.53 5.84
CA CYS A 102 -10.07 11.27 4.45
C CYS A 102 -10.77 9.92 4.29
N CYS A 103 -10.27 8.90 4.96
CA CYS A 103 -10.83 7.56 4.93
C CYS A 103 -12.26 7.53 5.47
N GLU A 104 -12.50 8.10 6.66
CA GLU A 104 -13.82 8.13 7.30
C GLU A 104 -14.83 8.97 6.50
N THR A 105 -14.41 10.10 5.93
CA THR A 105 -15.28 10.90 5.05
C THR A 105 -15.69 10.10 3.80
N LEU A 106 -14.77 9.38 3.18
CA LEU A 106 -15.05 8.52 2.03
C LEU A 106 -15.93 7.32 2.42
N THR A 107 -15.74 6.77 3.62
CA THR A 107 -16.57 5.71 4.20
C THR A 107 -18.03 6.15 4.33
N GLY A 108 -18.27 7.32 4.89
CA GLY A 108 -19.62 7.90 5.00
C GLY A 108 -20.30 8.09 3.64
N LEU A 109 -19.51 8.44 2.62
CA LEU A 109 -20.02 8.62 1.26
C LEU A 109 -20.52 7.32 0.61
N VAL A 110 -19.82 6.20 0.83
CA VAL A 110 -20.06 4.91 0.14
C VAL A 110 -20.92 3.98 0.98
N GLY A 111 -20.57 3.78 2.25
CA GLY A 111 -21.23 2.86 3.16
C GLY A 111 -22.37 3.49 3.96
N GLY A 112 -22.40 4.82 4.06
CA GLY A 112 -23.32 5.55 4.94
C GLY A 112 -22.92 5.49 6.41
N THR A 113 -22.51 4.33 6.92
CA THR A 113 -21.93 4.13 8.26
C THR A 113 -20.63 3.36 8.18
N THR A 114 -19.79 3.48 9.22
CA THR A 114 -18.53 2.74 9.32
C THR A 114 -18.78 1.24 9.36
N GLU A 115 -19.79 0.78 10.08
CA GLU A 115 -20.13 -0.65 10.19
C GLU A 115 -20.52 -1.25 8.83
N ALA A 116 -21.39 -0.58 8.07
CA ALA A 116 -21.81 -1.03 6.74
C ALA A 116 -20.61 -1.07 5.76
N PHE A 117 -19.72 -0.08 5.86
CA PHE A 117 -18.51 -0.08 5.03
C PHE A 117 -17.53 -1.19 5.42
N VAL A 118 -17.37 -1.48 6.70
CA VAL A 118 -16.55 -2.60 7.20
C VAL A 118 -17.13 -3.95 6.73
N GLU A 119 -18.44 -4.11 6.69
CA GLU A 119 -19.06 -5.29 6.07
C GLU A 119 -18.66 -5.41 4.60
N MET A 120 -18.75 -4.32 3.82
CA MET A 120 -18.31 -4.31 2.42
C MET A 120 -16.81 -4.65 2.28
N MET A 121 -15.95 -4.18 3.21
CA MET A 121 -14.52 -4.53 3.21
C MET A 121 -14.32 -6.04 3.43
N ASN A 122 -15.05 -6.66 4.35
CA ASN A 122 -14.96 -8.09 4.63
C ASN A 122 -15.57 -8.93 3.50
N GLU A 123 -16.66 -8.50 2.89
CA GLU A 123 -17.22 -9.13 1.68
C GLU A 123 -16.21 -9.08 0.52
N LYS A 124 -15.55 -7.94 0.34
CA LYS A 124 -14.49 -7.80 -0.68
C LYS A 124 -13.28 -8.68 -0.38
N ALA A 125 -12.87 -8.78 0.88
CA ALA A 125 -11.80 -9.69 1.29
C ALA A 125 -12.15 -11.16 0.95
N ALA A 126 -13.36 -11.60 1.28
CA ALA A 126 -13.85 -12.93 0.93
C ALA A 126 -13.90 -13.15 -0.59
N PHE A 127 -14.38 -12.17 -1.36
CA PHE A 127 -14.41 -12.22 -2.83
C PHE A 127 -13.00 -12.37 -3.42
N LEU A 128 -11.98 -11.75 -2.80
CA LEU A 128 -10.58 -11.84 -3.24
C LEU A 128 -9.87 -13.11 -2.75
N GLY A 129 -10.52 -13.92 -1.89
CA GLY A 129 -9.92 -15.11 -1.29
C GLY A 129 -8.96 -14.81 -0.13
N MET A 130 -9.14 -13.67 0.54
CA MET A 130 -8.37 -13.26 1.73
C MET A 130 -8.95 -13.92 2.99
N GLU A 131 -8.80 -15.25 3.10
CA GLU A 131 -9.51 -16.07 4.09
C GLU A 131 -9.04 -15.86 5.53
N SER A 132 -7.87 -15.26 5.72
CA SER A 132 -7.28 -14.97 7.04
C SER A 132 -7.37 -13.48 7.40
N THR A 133 -8.26 -12.74 6.75
CA THR A 133 -8.41 -11.29 6.95
C THR A 133 -9.76 -10.96 7.58
N CYS A 134 -9.73 -10.14 8.63
CA CYS A 134 -10.90 -9.54 9.25
C CYS A 134 -10.65 -8.05 9.46
N PHE A 135 -11.43 -7.21 8.80
CA PHE A 135 -11.42 -5.76 9.02
C PHE A 135 -12.43 -5.39 10.11
N ARG A 136 -12.05 -4.46 11.00
CA ARG A 136 -12.89 -3.92 12.09
C ARG A 136 -13.09 -2.42 11.98
N ASN A 137 -12.23 -1.73 11.23
CA ASN A 137 -12.33 -0.32 10.92
C ASN A 137 -11.79 -0.06 9.51
N THR A 138 -11.93 1.17 9.05
CA THR A 138 -11.60 1.60 7.69
C THR A 138 -10.19 2.13 7.56
N THR A 139 -9.53 2.44 8.69
CA THR A 139 -8.27 3.20 8.76
C THR A 139 -7.06 2.35 9.07
N GLY A 140 -7.26 1.20 9.74
CA GLY A 140 -6.20 0.34 10.25
C GLY A 140 -5.68 0.77 11.62
N LEU A 141 -6.44 1.56 12.38
CA LEU A 141 -6.22 1.76 13.81
C LEU A 141 -6.31 0.42 14.54
N PHE A 142 -5.61 0.33 15.66
CA PHE A 142 -5.52 -0.94 16.37
C PHE A 142 -6.88 -1.43 16.89
N ASP A 143 -7.17 -2.66 16.57
CA ASP A 143 -8.23 -3.48 17.15
C ASP A 143 -7.70 -4.93 17.18
N PRO A 144 -7.85 -5.67 18.29
CA PRO A 144 -7.28 -7.02 18.42
C PRO A 144 -7.85 -8.03 17.42
N GLU A 145 -9.02 -7.77 16.84
CA GLU A 145 -9.64 -8.59 15.81
C GLU A 145 -9.43 -8.04 14.39
N HIS A 146 -8.78 -6.87 14.23
CA HIS A 146 -8.41 -6.31 12.93
C HIS A 146 -7.11 -6.93 12.43
N VAL A 147 -7.20 -8.09 11.84
CA VAL A 147 -6.06 -8.95 11.48
C VAL A 147 -6.04 -9.31 10.01
N SER A 148 -4.86 -9.62 9.50
CA SER A 148 -4.65 -10.15 8.14
C SER A 148 -3.40 -11.03 8.12
N THR A 149 -2.95 -11.41 6.93
CA THR A 149 -1.64 -12.03 6.69
C THR A 149 -0.92 -11.26 5.58
N VAL A 150 0.41 -11.35 5.51
CA VAL A 150 1.11 -10.70 4.39
C VAL A 150 0.75 -11.32 3.04
N ARG A 151 0.28 -12.60 3.01
CA ARG A 151 -0.28 -13.23 1.81
C ARG A 151 -1.57 -12.56 1.37
N ASP A 152 -2.53 -12.39 2.26
CA ASP A 152 -3.81 -11.75 1.94
C ASP A 152 -3.62 -10.30 1.51
N LEU A 153 -2.74 -9.56 2.22
CA LEU A 153 -2.39 -8.20 1.85
C LEU A 153 -1.72 -8.11 0.47
N ALA A 154 -0.94 -9.13 0.07
CA ALA A 154 -0.36 -9.18 -1.27
C ALA A 154 -1.44 -9.44 -2.35
N VAL A 155 -2.44 -10.28 -2.07
CA VAL A 155 -3.62 -10.50 -2.93
C VAL A 155 -4.40 -9.20 -3.09
N MET A 156 -4.65 -8.47 -1.99
CA MET A 156 -5.31 -7.16 -2.02
C MET A 156 -4.53 -6.17 -2.89
N MET A 157 -3.21 -6.09 -2.70
CA MET A 157 -2.37 -5.17 -3.47
C MET A 157 -2.32 -5.56 -4.95
N GLN A 158 -2.25 -6.86 -5.27
CA GLN A 158 -2.30 -7.36 -6.65
C GLN A 158 -3.60 -6.95 -7.36
N TYR A 159 -4.71 -6.96 -6.65
CA TYR A 159 -5.99 -6.47 -7.17
C TYR A 159 -5.98 -4.95 -7.32
N ALA A 160 -5.49 -4.22 -6.31
CA ALA A 160 -5.47 -2.76 -6.27
C ALA A 160 -4.69 -2.14 -7.44
N ILE A 161 -3.51 -2.66 -7.75
CA ILE A 161 -2.67 -2.13 -8.83
C ILE A 161 -3.22 -2.37 -10.23
N ARG A 162 -4.31 -3.12 -10.41
CA ARG A 162 -5.05 -3.20 -11.69
C ARG A 162 -5.87 -1.95 -11.95
N ASN A 163 -6.24 -1.20 -10.90
CA ASN A 163 -6.96 0.06 -11.02
C ASN A 163 -5.96 1.18 -11.37
N ARG A 164 -6.17 1.84 -12.51
CA ARG A 164 -5.28 2.90 -12.99
C ARG A 164 -5.21 4.08 -12.03
N THR A 165 -6.34 4.51 -11.47
CA THR A 165 -6.40 5.64 -10.53
C THR A 165 -5.67 5.30 -9.22
N PHE A 166 -5.84 4.08 -8.71
CA PHE A 166 -5.08 3.63 -7.55
C PHE A 166 -3.56 3.69 -7.79
N ARG A 167 -3.11 3.23 -8.96
CA ARG A 167 -1.68 3.29 -9.32
C ARG A 167 -1.16 4.72 -9.41
N GLU A 168 -1.94 5.61 -10.02
CA GLU A 168 -1.61 7.03 -10.13
C GLU A 168 -1.44 7.65 -8.75
N ILE A 169 -2.40 7.46 -7.86
CA ILE A 169 -2.37 8.02 -6.50
C ILE A 169 -1.23 7.41 -5.69
N SER A 170 -1.18 6.09 -5.55
CA SER A 170 -0.18 5.41 -4.71
C SER A 170 1.25 5.52 -5.22
N GLY A 171 1.43 5.88 -6.50
CA GLY A 171 2.72 6.13 -7.14
C GLY A 171 3.18 7.60 -7.10
N SER A 172 2.36 8.51 -6.57
CA SER A 172 2.71 9.92 -6.47
C SER A 172 3.58 10.21 -5.25
N ALA A 173 4.64 10.99 -5.42
CA ALA A 173 5.47 11.44 -4.31
C ALA A 173 4.75 12.53 -3.47
N SER A 174 4.01 13.40 -4.15
CA SER A 174 3.17 14.43 -3.55
C SER A 174 2.01 14.79 -4.47
N HIS A 175 0.98 15.40 -3.90
CA HIS A 175 -0.16 15.95 -4.60
C HIS A 175 -0.58 17.27 -3.93
N THR A 176 -0.85 18.31 -4.72
CA THR A 176 -1.48 19.52 -4.21
C THR A 176 -2.96 19.46 -4.56
N THR A 177 -3.82 19.54 -3.55
CA THR A 177 -5.27 19.51 -3.75
C THR A 177 -5.76 20.70 -4.54
N ALA A 178 -6.95 20.59 -5.12
CA ALA A 178 -7.67 21.76 -5.58
C ALA A 178 -7.86 22.77 -4.42
N PRO A 179 -7.99 24.07 -4.70
CA PRO A 179 -8.42 25.04 -3.69
C PRO A 179 -9.73 24.62 -3.03
N THR A 180 -9.77 24.74 -1.69
CA THR A 180 -10.98 24.49 -0.91
C THR A 180 -11.48 25.78 -0.25
N ASN A 181 -12.64 25.69 0.42
CA ASN A 181 -13.15 26.81 1.19
C ASN A 181 -12.28 27.21 2.41
N LEU A 182 -11.40 26.29 2.89
CA LEU A 182 -10.50 26.53 4.03
C LEU A 182 -9.02 26.56 3.64
N HIS A 183 -8.64 25.95 2.54
CA HIS A 183 -7.28 26.02 1.96
C HIS A 183 -7.33 26.60 0.55
N PRO A 184 -7.34 27.95 0.41
CA PRO A 184 -7.45 28.62 -0.90
C PRO A 184 -6.30 28.31 -1.87
N GLU A 185 -5.11 27.97 -1.36
CA GLU A 185 -3.94 27.57 -2.14
C GLU A 185 -3.82 26.04 -2.33
N GLY A 186 -4.82 25.29 -1.85
CA GLY A 186 -4.75 23.85 -1.74
C GLY A 186 -3.87 23.38 -0.59
N LEU A 187 -3.90 22.07 -0.33
CA LEU A 187 -3.11 21.39 0.69
C LEU A 187 -2.10 20.46 0.03
N VAL A 188 -0.84 20.51 0.43
CA VAL A 188 0.21 19.62 -0.10
C VAL A 188 0.20 18.30 0.67
N LEU A 189 -0.16 17.22 -0.02
CA LEU A 189 -0.22 15.87 0.50
C LEU A 189 1.05 15.10 0.08
N CYS A 190 1.89 14.71 1.05
CA CYS A 190 3.14 14.02 0.77
C CYS A 190 3.06 12.53 1.07
N SER A 191 3.66 11.71 0.19
CA SER A 191 3.71 10.27 0.38
C SER A 191 4.62 9.87 1.54
N THR A 192 4.08 9.13 2.50
CA THR A 192 4.85 8.55 3.61
C THR A 192 5.90 7.52 3.13
N LEU A 193 5.69 6.91 1.96
CA LEU A 193 6.68 6.03 1.34
C LEU A 193 7.82 6.85 0.72
N PHE A 194 7.50 7.74 -0.22
CA PHE A 194 8.53 8.46 -1.00
C PHE A 194 9.28 9.50 -0.17
N ASN A 195 8.70 10.04 0.89
CA ASN A 195 9.45 10.87 1.86
C ASN A 195 10.58 10.12 2.56
N LYS A 196 10.43 8.77 2.70
CA LYS A 196 11.44 7.87 3.28
C LYS A 196 12.30 7.19 2.19
N LEU A 197 11.94 7.36 0.93
CA LEU A 197 12.57 6.79 -0.25
C LEU A 197 12.72 7.85 -1.35
N PRO A 198 13.62 8.84 -1.19
CA PRO A 198 13.77 9.93 -2.16
C PRO A 198 14.31 9.45 -3.51
N ASP A 199 15.03 8.34 -3.56
CA ASP A 199 15.42 7.65 -4.79
C ASP A 199 14.76 6.26 -4.83
N PRO A 200 13.72 6.05 -5.64
CA PRO A 200 13.04 4.78 -5.77
C PRO A 200 13.76 3.76 -6.68
N THR A 201 14.94 4.11 -7.20
CA THR A 201 15.71 3.26 -8.10
C THR A 201 16.20 2.00 -7.39
N VAL A 202 16.04 0.86 -8.03
CA VAL A 202 16.55 -0.44 -7.60
C VAL A 202 17.27 -1.13 -8.75
N THR A 203 18.04 -2.16 -8.49
CA THR A 203 18.77 -2.92 -9.50
C THR A 203 17.86 -3.39 -10.63
N GLY A 204 18.06 -2.83 -11.83
CA GLY A 204 17.28 -3.15 -13.02
C GLY A 204 15.85 -2.63 -13.05
N GLY A 205 15.49 -1.67 -12.19
CA GLY A 205 14.14 -1.15 -12.14
C GLY A 205 13.89 -0.01 -11.15
N THR A 206 12.63 0.12 -10.74
CA THR A 206 12.18 1.18 -9.81
C THR A 206 10.99 0.73 -8.99
N ILE A 207 10.89 1.21 -7.76
CA ILE A 207 9.69 1.10 -6.92
C ILE A 207 8.68 2.11 -7.44
N LEU A 208 7.48 1.63 -7.80
CA LEU A 208 6.45 2.42 -8.46
C LEU A 208 5.47 3.06 -7.50
N GLY A 209 5.31 2.50 -6.30
CA GLY A 209 4.37 3.00 -5.32
C GLY A 209 4.11 2.02 -4.19
N GLY A 210 3.22 2.42 -3.28
CA GLY A 210 2.85 1.58 -2.15
C GLY A 210 2.10 2.34 -1.06
N LYS A 211 1.81 1.61 0.03
CA LYS A 211 1.19 2.15 1.24
C LYS A 211 1.95 1.69 2.48
N THR A 212 2.39 2.63 3.30
CA THR A 212 2.99 2.35 4.61
C THR A 212 1.91 2.17 5.67
N GLY A 213 2.24 1.45 6.72
CA GLY A 213 1.42 1.34 7.93
C GLY A 213 2.30 1.33 9.18
N SER A 214 1.76 1.85 10.29
CA SER A 214 2.44 1.79 11.58
C SER A 214 1.43 1.96 12.71
N THR A 215 1.48 1.10 13.70
CA THR A 215 0.94 1.26 15.05
C THR A 215 1.95 0.65 16.03
N ASP A 216 1.75 0.84 17.32
CA ASP A 216 2.63 0.25 18.31
C ASP A 216 2.60 -1.30 18.27
N GLU A 217 1.45 -1.90 17.92
CA GLU A 217 1.29 -3.35 17.84
C GLU A 217 1.77 -3.91 16.49
N ALA A 218 1.38 -3.25 15.37
CA ALA A 218 1.74 -3.68 14.02
C ALA A 218 3.23 -3.47 13.71
N LYS A 219 3.88 -2.54 14.42
CA LYS A 219 5.20 -2.01 14.08
C LYS A 219 5.17 -1.37 12.69
N LEU A 220 6.30 -1.34 11.97
CA LEU A 220 6.36 -0.79 10.62
C LEU A 220 5.91 -1.84 9.59
N CYS A 221 4.97 -1.44 8.74
CA CYS A 221 4.42 -2.26 7.67
C CYS A 221 4.51 -1.52 6.32
N LEU A 222 4.66 -2.28 5.24
CA LEU A 222 4.68 -1.74 3.88
C LEU A 222 4.05 -2.75 2.90
N ALA A 223 3.12 -2.29 2.08
CA ALA A 223 2.72 -2.94 0.84
C ALA A 223 3.17 -2.08 -0.34
N SER A 224 4.05 -2.59 -1.19
CA SER A 224 4.65 -1.85 -2.30
C SER A 224 4.70 -2.68 -3.58
N TYR A 225 4.91 -2.00 -4.71
CA TYR A 225 5.12 -2.67 -6.00
C TYR A 225 6.22 -1.97 -6.80
N ALA A 226 6.92 -2.77 -7.61
CA ALA A 226 8.07 -2.32 -8.39
C ALA A 226 8.06 -2.91 -9.79
N ALA A 227 8.62 -2.19 -10.76
CA ALA A 227 8.92 -2.71 -12.09
C ALA A 227 10.41 -3.01 -12.19
N ILE A 228 10.76 -4.28 -12.46
CA ILE A 228 12.14 -4.74 -12.56
C ILE A 228 12.30 -5.58 -13.82
N ALA A 229 13.20 -5.18 -14.70
CA ALA A 229 13.53 -5.87 -15.94
C ALA A 229 12.31 -6.20 -16.84
N GLY A 230 11.28 -5.32 -16.83
CA GLY A 230 10.06 -5.45 -17.61
C GLY A 230 8.98 -6.33 -16.98
N LYS A 231 9.14 -6.73 -15.72
CA LYS A 231 8.12 -7.43 -14.92
C LYS A 231 7.78 -6.61 -13.70
N GLU A 232 6.56 -6.81 -13.19
CA GLU A 232 6.13 -6.18 -11.94
C GLU A 232 6.11 -7.19 -10.79
N TYR A 233 6.51 -6.71 -9.62
CA TYR A 233 6.57 -7.45 -8.38
C TYR A 233 5.86 -6.70 -7.28
N ILE A 234 5.25 -7.43 -6.36
CA ILE A 234 4.61 -6.90 -5.16
C ILE A 234 5.35 -7.45 -3.95
N LEU A 235 5.66 -6.57 -3.01
CA LEU A 235 6.24 -6.92 -1.73
C LEU A 235 5.34 -6.41 -0.62
N VAL A 236 4.99 -7.28 0.31
CA VAL A 236 4.36 -6.91 1.58
C VAL A 236 5.27 -7.34 2.72
N THR A 237 5.53 -6.41 3.63
CA THR A 237 6.30 -6.65 4.86
C THR A 237 5.56 -6.09 6.06
N CYS A 238 5.59 -6.79 7.20
CA CYS A 238 4.99 -6.36 8.46
C CYS A 238 5.91 -6.66 9.64
N GLY A 239 5.79 -5.86 10.70
CA GLY A 239 6.43 -6.12 11.97
C GLY A 239 7.88 -5.62 12.11
N ALA A 240 8.38 -4.78 11.21
CA ALA A 240 9.71 -4.17 11.39
C ALA A 240 9.72 -3.21 12.59
N GLY A 241 10.79 -3.24 13.38
CA GLY A 241 10.84 -2.54 14.67
C GLY A 241 10.74 -1.01 14.57
N LEU A 242 10.17 -0.38 15.60
CA LEU A 242 10.07 1.08 15.73
C LEU A 242 11.38 1.65 16.31
N THR A 243 12.39 1.79 15.47
CA THR A 243 13.73 2.27 15.87
C THR A 243 13.98 3.74 15.55
N GLY A 244 13.00 4.42 14.93
CA GLY A 244 13.16 5.74 14.31
C GLY A 244 13.60 5.65 12.84
N GLU A 245 14.18 4.52 12.41
CA GLU A 245 14.60 4.29 11.03
C GLU A 245 13.46 3.65 10.20
N PRO A 246 13.36 3.93 8.89
CA PRO A 246 12.33 3.37 8.03
C PRO A 246 12.66 1.93 7.59
N LEU A 247 12.79 1.01 8.53
CA LEU A 247 13.28 -0.36 8.31
C LEU A 247 12.47 -1.12 7.25
N HIS A 248 11.13 -0.92 7.21
CA HIS A 248 10.24 -1.50 6.19
C HIS A 248 10.57 -1.02 4.75
N VAL A 249 11.07 0.22 4.60
CA VAL A 249 11.52 0.76 3.31
C VAL A 249 12.89 0.18 2.94
N TYR A 250 13.80 0.05 3.91
CA TYR A 250 15.11 -0.60 3.68
C TYR A 250 14.94 -2.06 3.25
N ASP A 251 13.98 -2.78 3.84
CA ASP A 251 13.63 -4.15 3.44
C ASP A 251 13.14 -4.20 1.98
N ALA A 252 12.30 -3.24 1.57
CA ALA A 252 11.79 -3.18 0.21
C ALA A 252 12.92 -2.93 -0.80
N VAL A 253 13.79 -1.95 -0.57
CA VAL A 253 14.96 -1.69 -1.42
C VAL A 253 15.85 -2.93 -1.51
N THR A 254 16.11 -3.57 -0.37
CA THR A 254 16.95 -4.78 -0.30
C THR A 254 16.38 -5.91 -1.14
N LEU A 255 15.08 -6.23 -0.98
CA LEU A 255 14.47 -7.36 -1.66
C LEU A 255 14.29 -7.09 -3.16
N TYR A 256 13.91 -5.88 -3.55
CA TYR A 256 13.81 -5.53 -4.97
C TYR A 256 15.18 -5.51 -5.66
N ASN A 257 16.26 -5.10 -4.99
CA ASN A 257 17.63 -5.23 -5.51
C ASN A 257 18.01 -6.69 -5.74
N ARG A 258 17.69 -7.60 -4.79
CA ARG A 258 17.93 -9.05 -4.96
C ARG A 258 17.18 -9.63 -6.15
N VAL A 259 15.93 -9.17 -6.41
CA VAL A 259 15.19 -9.54 -7.62
C VAL A 259 15.92 -9.10 -8.88
N GLY A 260 16.36 -7.83 -8.93
CA GLY A 260 17.10 -7.29 -10.06
C GLY A 260 18.38 -8.05 -10.35
N GLU A 261 19.19 -8.34 -9.34
CA GLU A 261 20.42 -9.13 -9.44
C GLU A 261 20.16 -10.54 -9.98
N ALA A 262 19.11 -11.23 -9.46
CA ALA A 262 18.76 -12.57 -9.93
C ALA A 262 18.32 -12.59 -11.40
N VAL A 263 17.50 -11.61 -11.82
CA VAL A 263 17.04 -11.50 -13.21
C VAL A 263 18.19 -11.18 -14.17
N LEU A 264 19.11 -10.27 -13.78
CA LEU A 264 20.27 -9.93 -14.59
C LEU A 264 21.23 -11.11 -14.71
N TYR A 265 21.44 -11.87 -13.64
CA TYR A 265 22.26 -13.09 -13.65
C TYR A 265 21.70 -14.14 -14.62
N ASP A 266 20.37 -14.40 -14.58
CA ASP A 266 19.74 -15.37 -15.50
C ASP A 266 19.87 -14.94 -16.98
N ARG A 267 19.72 -13.62 -17.26
CA ARG A 267 19.90 -13.09 -18.62
C ARG A 267 21.32 -13.30 -19.14
N SER A 268 22.33 -13.05 -18.31
CA SER A 268 23.74 -13.21 -18.69
C SER A 268 24.08 -14.68 -19.02
N ARG A 269 23.57 -15.63 -18.25
CA ARG A 269 23.76 -17.08 -18.50
C ARG A 269 23.09 -17.54 -19.80
N ASN A 270 21.86 -17.09 -20.06
CA ASN A 270 21.15 -17.44 -21.29
C ASN A 270 21.86 -16.89 -22.54
N TYR A 271 22.42 -15.69 -22.44
CA TYR A 271 23.21 -15.09 -23.53
C TYR A 271 24.51 -15.86 -23.79
N SER A 272 25.19 -16.32 -22.75
CA SER A 272 26.43 -17.12 -22.88
C SER A 272 26.16 -18.51 -23.45
N SER A 273 25.07 -19.17 -23.07
CA SER A 273 24.66 -20.48 -23.62
C SER A 273 24.22 -20.40 -25.08
N ALA A 274 23.55 -19.34 -25.49
CA ALA A 274 23.14 -19.11 -26.88
C ALA A 274 24.35 -18.91 -27.82
N LYS A 275 25.43 -18.24 -27.33
CA LYS A 275 26.68 -18.08 -28.11
C LYS A 275 27.48 -19.38 -28.24
N SER A 276 27.45 -20.29 -27.28
CA SER A 276 28.15 -21.55 -27.34
C SER A 276 27.55 -22.53 -28.34
N VAL A 277 26.26 -22.42 -28.65
CA VAL A 277 25.57 -23.27 -29.64
C VAL A 277 25.83 -22.80 -31.09
N SER A 278 26.16 -21.54 -31.32
CA SER A 278 26.41 -20.98 -32.68
C SER A 278 27.86 -21.15 -33.19
N ILE A 279 28.76 -21.78 -32.42
CA ILE A 279 30.17 -21.98 -32.78
C ILE A 279 30.44 -23.45 -33.23
N THR A 280 29.41 -24.32 -33.23
CA THR A 280 29.54 -25.75 -33.59
C THR A 280 28.79 -26.12 -34.87
N THR A 281 28.67 -25.22 -35.83
CA THR A 281 28.19 -25.54 -37.20
C THR A 281 29.19 -25.06 -38.25
#